data_05a84c548b2461a539828dc16a6ff58f
#
_entry.id   05a84c548b2461a539828dc16a6ff58f
#
_cell.length_a   1.000
_cell.length_b   1.000
_cell.length_c   1.000
_cell.angle_alpha   90.00
_cell.angle_beta   90.00
_cell.angle_gamma   90.00
#
_symmetry.space_group_name_H-M   'P 1'
#
loop_
_entity.id
_entity.type
_entity.pdbx_description
1 polymer ?
#
loop_
_entity_poly.entity_id
_entity_poly.type
_entity_poly.pdbx_seq_one_letter_code
_entity_poly.pdbx_strand_id
1 'polypeptide(L)'
;VELATMFSGLQDGTYDLGICGSTAMSYPLWMSGYYDNKNATYCQITDTKYAEIQDAIAAELDEAKRKELINDYQELLYDEMPLVMLYNGYSFSVKSDRFQGYNGFEGGVNNQKVWEWSVAK
;
A
#
# COMPACT_ATOMS: atom_id res chain seq x y z
N VAL A 1 -4.29 -16.32 14.42
CA VAL A 1 -5.66 -15.84 14.10
C VAL A 1 -5.78 -15.62 12.60
N GLU A 2 -6.99 -15.64 12.08
CA GLU A 2 -7.26 -15.28 10.69
C GLU A 2 -7.04 -13.79 10.45
N LEU A 3 -6.67 -13.43 9.22
CA LEU A 3 -6.31 -12.06 8.85
C LEU A 3 -7.42 -11.05 9.17
N ALA A 4 -8.67 -11.39 8.84
CA ALA A 4 -9.82 -10.53 9.12
C ALA A 4 -10.02 -10.30 10.64
N THR A 5 -9.86 -11.34 11.44
CA THR A 5 -9.95 -11.24 12.90
C THR A 5 -8.84 -10.38 13.49
N MET A 6 -7.62 -10.48 12.92
CA MET A 6 -6.49 -9.64 13.33
C MET A 6 -6.79 -8.16 13.04
N PHE A 7 -7.25 -7.84 11.85
CA PHE A 7 -7.58 -6.45 11.50
C PHE A 7 -8.74 -5.89 12.34
N SER A 8 -9.79 -6.67 12.60
CA SER A 8 -10.85 -6.24 13.52
C SER A 8 -10.31 -5.97 14.91
N GLY A 9 -9.47 -6.85 15.44
CA GLY A 9 -8.90 -6.69 16.77
C GLY A 9 -7.92 -5.53 16.91
N LEU A 10 -7.18 -5.19 15.83
CA LEU A 10 -6.38 -3.97 15.80
C LEU A 10 -7.26 -2.72 15.77
N GLN A 11 -8.36 -2.76 15.02
CA GLN A 11 -9.26 -1.65 14.81
C GLN A 11 -10.07 -1.31 16.06
N ASP A 12 -10.51 -2.31 16.82
CA ASP A 12 -11.26 -2.15 18.06
C ASP A 12 -10.39 -2.07 19.32
N GLY A 13 -9.06 -2.16 19.18
CA GLY A 13 -8.11 -2.07 20.27
C GLY A 13 -7.99 -3.34 21.12
N THR A 14 -8.50 -4.48 20.63
CA THR A 14 -8.32 -5.79 21.30
C THR A 14 -6.87 -6.28 21.22
N TYR A 15 -6.16 -5.93 20.13
CA TYR A 15 -4.75 -6.26 19.92
C TYR A 15 -3.89 -5.00 19.89
N ASP A 16 -2.77 -5.04 20.60
CA ASP A 16 -1.79 -3.95 20.63
C ASP A 16 -0.87 -3.96 19.39
N LEU A 17 -0.70 -5.11 18.74
CA LEU A 17 0.21 -5.31 17.62
C LEU A 17 -0.31 -6.39 16.67
N GLY A 18 -0.13 -6.16 15.37
CA GLY A 18 -0.38 -7.15 14.32
C GLY A 18 0.78 -7.24 13.33
N ILE A 19 1.07 -8.45 12.87
CA ILE A 19 2.07 -8.69 11.81
C ILE A 19 1.34 -9.22 10.59
N CYS A 20 1.47 -8.54 9.45
CA CYS A 20 0.89 -8.99 8.19
C CYS A 20 1.80 -8.68 7.01
N GLY A 21 1.53 -9.31 5.88
CA GLY A 21 2.14 -8.96 4.61
C GLY A 21 1.20 -8.14 3.74
N SER A 22 1.75 -7.25 2.94
CA SER A 22 1.00 -6.53 1.92
C SER A 22 1.81 -6.42 0.63
N THR A 23 1.12 -6.26 -0.50
CA THR A 23 1.79 -6.05 -1.79
C THR A 23 1.93 -4.56 -2.04
N ALA A 24 3.17 -4.10 -2.22
CA ALA A 24 3.42 -2.70 -2.56
C ALA A 24 2.79 -2.34 -3.91
N MET A 25 2.19 -1.17 -3.98
CA MET A 25 1.68 -0.57 -5.20
C MET A 25 2.48 0.69 -5.52
N SER A 26 2.47 1.12 -6.78
CA SER A 26 3.17 2.33 -7.22
C SER A 26 2.49 3.64 -6.79
N TYR A 27 1.34 3.56 -6.15
CA TYR A 27 0.62 4.72 -5.64
C TYR A 27 1.14 5.11 -4.24
N PRO A 28 1.59 6.35 -4.01
CA PRO A 28 2.24 6.76 -2.75
C PRO A 28 1.38 6.58 -1.49
N LEU A 29 0.06 6.69 -1.63
CA LEU A 29 -0.90 6.60 -0.53
C LEU A 29 -1.55 5.21 -0.37
N TRP A 30 -1.00 4.17 -1.01
CA TRP A 30 -1.62 2.84 -0.98
C TRP A 30 -1.77 2.23 0.43
N MET A 31 -0.92 2.66 1.36
CA MET A 31 -0.99 2.22 2.76
C MET A 31 -1.85 3.12 3.65
N SER A 32 -2.44 4.18 3.12
CA SER A 32 -3.19 5.15 3.93
C SER A 32 -4.28 4.52 4.79
N GLY A 33 -4.97 3.50 4.30
CA GLY A 33 -5.98 2.78 5.08
C GLY A 33 -5.49 2.12 6.38
N TYR A 34 -4.18 1.98 6.58
CA TYR A 34 -3.63 1.45 7.82
C TYR A 34 -3.53 2.50 8.93
N TYR A 35 -3.43 3.78 8.58
CA TYR A 35 -3.28 4.88 9.52
C TYR A 35 -4.15 6.11 9.19
N ASP A 36 -5.09 5.99 8.27
CA ASP A 36 -6.06 7.04 7.99
C ASP A 36 -7.24 6.94 8.97
N ASN A 37 -7.42 7.97 9.79
CA ASN A 37 -8.48 8.03 10.77
C ASN A 37 -9.90 8.18 10.19
N LYS A 38 -10.05 8.48 8.90
CA LYS A 38 -11.35 8.53 8.19
C LYS A 38 -11.90 7.14 7.87
N ASN A 39 -11.02 6.17 7.66
CA ASN A 39 -11.37 4.85 7.12
C ASN A 39 -11.12 3.70 8.09
N ALA A 40 -11.21 3.93 9.39
CA ALA A 40 -10.92 2.91 10.40
C ALA A 40 -9.45 2.48 10.42
N THR A 41 -8.65 3.24 11.09
CA THR A 41 -7.22 2.99 11.24
C THR A 41 -6.94 1.74 12.07
N TYR A 42 -6.07 0.89 11.58
CA TYR A 42 -5.57 -0.26 12.32
C TYR A 42 -4.47 0.12 13.34
N CYS A 43 -3.96 1.35 13.26
CA CYS A 43 -2.90 1.86 14.14
C CYS A 43 -3.43 2.72 15.29
N GLN A 44 -4.74 2.79 15.51
CA GLN A 44 -5.39 3.58 16.57
C GLN A 44 -5.01 5.08 16.53
N ILE A 45 -4.69 5.62 15.37
CA ILE A 45 -4.35 7.03 15.20
C ILE A 45 -5.62 7.86 15.24
N THR A 46 -5.68 8.83 16.16
CA THR A 46 -6.78 9.78 16.30
C THR A 46 -6.47 11.18 15.79
N ASP A 47 -5.22 11.46 15.48
CA ASP A 47 -4.76 12.74 14.95
C ASP A 47 -5.20 12.90 13.48
N THR A 48 -5.80 14.06 13.15
CA THR A 48 -6.29 14.36 11.79
C THR A 48 -5.19 14.69 10.79
N LYS A 49 -3.96 14.97 11.26
CA LYS A 49 -2.83 15.38 10.41
C LYS A 49 -2.53 14.41 9.26
N TYR A 50 -2.72 13.10 9.48
CA TYR A 50 -2.54 12.10 8.43
C TYR A 50 -3.56 12.24 7.31
N ALA A 51 -4.83 12.40 7.67
CA ALA A 51 -5.89 12.60 6.70
C ALA A 51 -5.74 13.92 5.96
N GLU A 52 -5.34 15.00 6.65
CA GLU A 52 -5.12 16.32 6.07
C GLU A 52 -4.00 16.33 5.03
N ILE A 53 -2.85 15.74 5.36
CA ILE A 53 -1.73 15.68 4.42
C ILE A 53 -2.02 14.76 3.23
N GLN A 54 -2.74 13.65 3.42
CA GLN A 54 -3.18 12.77 2.35
C GLN A 54 -4.17 13.46 1.40
N ASP A 55 -5.12 14.22 1.93
CA ASP A 55 -6.04 15.04 1.14
C ASP A 55 -5.28 16.11 0.34
N ALA A 56 -4.29 16.75 0.94
CA ALA A 56 -3.43 17.74 0.26
C ALA A 56 -2.64 17.09 -0.89
N ILE A 57 -2.04 15.93 -0.68
CA ILE A 57 -1.33 15.18 -1.73
C ILE A 57 -2.28 14.79 -2.87
N ALA A 58 -3.48 14.34 -2.54
CA ALA A 58 -4.46 13.92 -3.54
C ALA A 58 -4.99 15.09 -4.37
N ALA A 59 -5.08 16.30 -3.80
CA ALA A 59 -5.58 17.49 -4.45
C ALA A 59 -4.51 18.27 -5.25
N GLU A 60 -3.21 18.07 -4.93
CA GLU A 60 -2.13 18.83 -5.55
C GLU A 60 -1.84 18.33 -6.99
N LEU A 61 -1.93 19.23 -7.95
CA LEU A 61 -1.68 18.97 -9.37
C LEU A 61 -0.25 19.31 -9.80
N ASP A 62 0.44 20.19 -9.08
CA ASP A 62 1.84 20.50 -9.33
C ASP A 62 2.71 19.36 -8.82
N GLU A 63 3.51 18.78 -9.71
CA GLU A 63 4.34 17.61 -9.39
C GLU A 63 5.41 17.92 -8.34
N ALA A 64 6.03 19.11 -8.39
CA ALA A 64 7.07 19.48 -7.46
C ALA A 64 6.50 19.69 -6.05
N LYS A 65 5.39 20.39 -5.92
CA LYS A 65 4.69 20.59 -4.64
C LYS A 65 4.14 19.28 -4.08
N ARG A 66 3.58 18.42 -4.93
CA ARG A 66 3.11 17.10 -4.51
C ARG A 66 4.25 16.25 -3.96
N LYS A 67 5.45 16.33 -4.56
CA LYS A 67 6.65 15.65 -4.05
C LYS A 67 7.07 16.19 -2.67
N GLU A 68 7.01 17.49 -2.45
CA GLU A 68 7.26 18.08 -1.13
C GLU A 68 6.28 17.55 -0.08
N LEU A 69 4.98 17.56 -0.37
CA LEU A 69 3.95 16.99 0.51
C LEU A 69 4.17 15.49 0.79
N ILE A 70 4.63 14.73 -0.19
CA ILE A 70 4.97 13.30 0.00
C ILE A 70 6.17 13.16 0.93
N ASN A 71 7.17 14.03 0.84
CA ASN A 71 8.31 14.02 1.76
C ASN A 71 7.87 14.34 3.20
N ASP A 72 7.06 15.39 3.39
CA ASP A 72 6.50 15.76 4.69
C ASP A 72 5.68 14.61 5.30
N TYR A 73 4.92 13.90 4.46
CA TYR A 73 4.18 12.71 4.87
C TYR A 73 5.09 11.55 5.28
N GLN A 74 6.21 11.35 4.59
CA GLN A 74 7.20 10.34 4.96
C GLN A 74 7.91 10.68 6.28
N GLU A 75 8.23 11.95 6.51
CA GLU A 75 8.78 12.41 7.79
C GLU A 75 7.80 12.15 8.94
N LEU A 76 6.53 12.50 8.75
CA LEU A 76 5.47 12.22 9.72
C LEU A 76 5.35 10.72 10.04
N LEU A 77 5.39 9.85 9.02
CA LEU A 77 5.36 8.40 9.20
C LEU A 77 6.60 7.87 9.92
N TYR A 78 7.75 8.48 9.67
CA TYR A 78 8.99 8.10 10.34
C TYR A 78 8.98 8.47 11.83
N ASP A 79 8.51 9.67 12.16
CA ASP A 79 8.49 10.17 13.54
C ASP A 79 7.47 9.42 14.42
N GLU A 80 6.30 9.12 13.88
CA GLU A 80 5.22 8.46 14.64
C GLU A 80 5.29 6.92 14.59
N MET A 81 5.98 6.38 13.58
CA MET A 81 6.16 4.93 13.37
C MET A 81 4.88 4.08 13.52
N PRO A 82 3.78 4.43 12.85
CA PRO A 82 2.54 3.62 12.94
C PRO A 82 2.71 2.22 12.36
N LEU A 83 3.68 2.03 11.47
CA LEU A 83 4.04 0.77 10.84
C LEU A 83 5.56 0.60 10.86
N VAL A 84 6.00 -0.61 11.14
CA VAL A 84 7.41 -1.00 11.06
C VAL A 84 7.59 -2.02 9.95
N MET A 85 8.37 -1.66 8.92
CA MET A 85 8.72 -2.57 7.82
C MET A 85 9.78 -3.56 8.30
N LEU A 86 9.43 -4.83 8.37
CA LEU A 86 10.35 -5.88 8.84
C LEU A 86 11.23 -6.39 7.71
N TYR A 87 10.68 -6.68 6.55
CA TYR A 87 11.40 -7.14 5.36
C TYR A 87 10.55 -7.00 4.10
N ASN A 88 11.22 -7.01 2.95
CA ASN A 88 10.57 -7.12 1.65
C ASN A 88 10.71 -8.56 1.15
N GLY A 89 9.57 -9.21 0.88
CA GLY A 89 9.52 -10.52 0.25
C GLY A 89 9.73 -10.43 -1.26
N TYR A 90 10.15 -11.54 -1.85
CA TYR A 90 10.17 -11.70 -3.30
C TYR A 90 8.96 -12.48 -3.78
N SER A 91 8.33 -12.03 -4.85
CA SER A 91 7.31 -12.77 -5.57
C SER A 91 7.91 -13.33 -6.87
N PHE A 92 7.57 -14.58 -7.17
CA PHE A 92 8.05 -15.25 -8.36
C PHE A 92 6.88 -15.56 -9.28
N SER A 93 7.05 -15.28 -10.56
CA SER A 93 6.11 -15.68 -11.60
C SER A 93 6.78 -16.67 -12.52
N VAL A 94 6.12 -17.78 -12.78
CA VAL A 94 6.59 -18.81 -13.71
C VAL A 94 5.62 -18.87 -14.89
N LYS A 95 6.15 -18.82 -16.09
CA LYS A 95 5.37 -18.99 -17.32
C LYS A 95 6.04 -20.01 -18.24
N SER A 96 5.24 -20.65 -19.08
CA SER A 96 5.77 -21.45 -20.19
C SER A 96 6.35 -20.52 -21.27
N ASP A 97 7.40 -20.94 -21.95
CA ASP A 97 8.01 -20.23 -23.09
C ASP A 97 7.03 -20.04 -24.26
N ARG A 98 6.00 -20.87 -24.32
CA ARG A 98 4.91 -20.74 -25.30
C ARG A 98 4.00 -19.55 -25.02
N PHE A 99 3.97 -19.02 -23.78
CA PHE A 99 3.11 -17.91 -23.38
C PHE A 99 3.83 -16.58 -23.63
N GLN A 100 3.32 -15.81 -24.58
CA GLN A 100 3.91 -14.56 -25.04
C GLN A 100 3.10 -13.35 -24.51
N GLY A 101 3.75 -12.18 -24.44
CA GLY A 101 3.11 -10.91 -24.01
C GLY A 101 2.98 -10.73 -22.51
N TYR A 102 3.30 -11.72 -21.69
CA TYR A 102 3.30 -11.60 -20.23
C TYR A 102 4.65 -11.09 -19.71
N ASN A 103 4.65 -9.95 -19.06
CA ASN A 103 5.85 -9.25 -18.57
C ASN A 103 6.06 -9.35 -17.05
N GLY A 104 5.42 -10.31 -16.39
CA GLY A 104 5.49 -10.44 -14.93
C GLY A 104 4.49 -9.54 -14.20
N PHE A 105 4.72 -9.32 -12.91
CA PHE A 105 3.85 -8.55 -12.04
C PHE A 105 4.24 -7.04 -11.97
N GLU A 106 4.72 -6.46 -13.05
CA GLU A 106 4.97 -5.02 -13.06
C GLU A 106 3.67 -4.24 -12.81
N GLY A 107 3.60 -3.57 -11.65
CA GLY A 107 2.46 -2.74 -11.26
C GLY A 107 1.23 -3.50 -10.75
N GLY A 108 1.35 -4.78 -10.40
CA GLY A 108 0.26 -5.60 -9.85
C GLY A 108 -0.61 -6.28 -10.90
N VAL A 109 -1.51 -7.13 -10.45
CA VAL A 109 -2.38 -7.96 -11.30
C VAL A 109 -3.27 -7.12 -12.24
N ASN A 110 -3.68 -5.93 -11.81
CA ASN A 110 -4.60 -5.07 -12.55
C ASN A 110 -3.95 -4.34 -13.73
N ASN A 111 -2.62 -4.30 -13.81
CA ASN A 111 -1.89 -3.62 -14.89
C ASN A 111 -1.46 -4.58 -16.01
N GLN A 112 -1.92 -5.83 -15.97
CA GLN A 112 -1.62 -6.81 -17.00
C GLN A 112 -2.43 -6.51 -18.28
N LYS A 113 -1.74 -6.28 -19.38
CA LYS A 113 -2.36 -6.10 -20.69
C LYS A 113 -2.75 -7.46 -21.28
N VAL A 114 -3.75 -8.10 -20.71
CA VAL A 114 -4.18 -9.46 -21.08
C VAL A 114 -4.53 -9.61 -22.57
N TRP A 115 -4.92 -8.53 -23.24
CA TRP A 115 -5.19 -8.50 -24.68
C TRP A 115 -3.94 -8.64 -25.56
N GLU A 116 -2.73 -8.47 -25.00
CA GLU A 116 -1.47 -8.70 -25.66
C GLU A 116 -0.96 -10.15 -25.49
N TRP A 117 -1.65 -10.95 -24.69
CA TRP A 117 -1.23 -12.32 -24.42
C TRP A 117 -1.60 -13.26 -25.57
N SER A 118 -0.68 -14.14 -25.89
CA SER A 118 -0.87 -15.17 -26.90
C SER A 118 -0.13 -16.45 -26.54
N VAL A 119 -0.51 -17.55 -27.15
CA VAL A 119 0.18 -18.84 -27.02
C VAL A 119 0.81 -19.17 -28.35
N ALA A 120 2.14 -19.33 -28.37
CA ALA A 120 2.85 -19.81 -29.55
C ALA A 120 2.45 -21.25 -29.88
N LYS A 121 2.21 -21.52 -31.16
CA LYS A 121 1.86 -22.84 -31.68
C LYS A 121 3.04 -23.81 -31.63
#